data_b9e8707290a0b73fd46f1e7d28cec3aa
#
_entry.id   b9e8707290a0b73fd46f1e7d28cec3aa
#
_cell.length_a   1.000
_cell.length_b   1.000
_cell.length_c   1.000
_cell.angle_alpha   90.00
_cell.angle_beta   90.00
_cell.angle_gamma   90.00
#
_symmetry.space_group_name_H-M   'P 1'
#
loop_
_entity.id
_entity.type
_entity.pdbx_description
1 polymer ?
#
loop_
_entity_poly.entity_id
_entity_poly.type
_entity_poly.pdbx_seq_one_letter_code
_entity_poly.pdbx_strand_id
1 'polypeptide(L)'
;MQRSKRVAQQRIPNHSPAMKKDPFRLSALQVQWLLIVGFLTVGYALYVRYLAIEYSPLALACDGGLQTMMCKTRLLMTSLFRNSVFGITALVIAALHLIRPSIVTLTAGLVAAGFGIVLYNIGLSGIAIGLLILGFARPAPATA
;
A
#
# COMPACT_ATOMS: atom_id res chain seq x y z
N MET A 1 71.43 30.72 3.83
CA MET A 1 70.52 30.70 4.98
C MET A 1 69.12 30.38 4.47
N GLN A 2 68.81 29.09 4.27
CA GLN A 2 67.50 28.62 3.72
C GLN A 2 66.69 28.09 4.89
N ARG A 3 65.63 28.84 5.26
CA ARG A 3 64.69 28.44 6.31
C ARG A 3 63.64 27.55 5.69
N SER A 4 63.82 26.25 5.86
CA SER A 4 62.88 25.20 5.45
C SER A 4 61.56 25.39 6.19
N LYS A 5 60.54 25.92 5.52
CA LYS A 5 59.16 25.92 5.99
C LYS A 5 58.61 24.51 5.82
N ARG A 6 58.65 23.71 6.87
CA ARG A 6 57.82 22.48 6.97
C ARG A 6 56.36 22.94 7.10
N VAL A 7 55.69 22.89 5.97
CA VAL A 7 54.25 22.94 5.96
C VAL A 7 53.76 21.69 6.67
N ALA A 8 53.28 21.84 7.89
CA ALA A 8 52.58 20.78 8.59
C ALA A 8 51.34 20.42 7.78
N GLN A 9 51.45 19.33 7.05
CA GLN A 9 50.33 18.75 6.31
C GLN A 9 49.30 18.27 7.33
N GLN A 10 48.33 19.12 7.64
CA GLN A 10 47.19 18.79 8.46
C GLN A 10 46.48 17.61 7.80
N ARG A 11 46.66 16.42 8.37
CA ARG A 11 45.83 15.26 8.07
C ARG A 11 44.38 15.67 8.42
N ILE A 12 43.64 16.01 7.40
CA ILE A 12 42.18 16.10 7.50
C ILE A 12 41.71 14.69 7.85
N PRO A 13 41.08 14.45 9.03
CA PRO A 13 40.53 13.15 9.29
C PRO A 13 39.47 12.90 8.20
N ASN A 14 39.70 11.84 7.43
CA ASN A 14 38.69 11.32 6.52
C ASN A 14 37.50 10.87 7.37
N HIS A 15 36.60 11.80 7.66
CA HIS A 15 35.25 11.48 8.02
C HIS A 15 34.65 10.87 6.76
N SER A 16 34.77 9.55 6.64
CA SER A 16 33.90 8.78 5.75
C SER A 16 32.47 9.22 6.11
N PRO A 17 31.72 9.87 5.21
CA PRO A 17 30.35 10.20 5.51
C PRO A 17 29.66 8.87 5.79
N ALA A 18 29.22 8.67 7.05
CA ALA A 18 28.35 7.56 7.39
C ALA A 18 27.26 7.57 6.33
N MET A 19 27.19 6.51 5.51
CA MET A 19 26.21 6.41 4.44
C MET A 19 24.84 6.62 5.06
N LYS A 20 24.33 7.83 4.94
CA LYS A 20 23.00 8.22 5.37
C LYS A 20 22.07 7.42 4.48
N LYS A 21 21.55 6.31 5.00
CA LYS A 21 20.59 5.49 4.27
C LYS A 21 19.38 6.38 3.97
N ASP A 22 19.23 6.76 2.72
CA ASP A 22 18.13 7.60 2.30
C ASP A 22 16.80 6.86 2.53
N PRO A 23 15.79 7.52 3.09
CA PRO A 23 14.47 6.93 3.27
C PRO A 23 13.88 6.59 1.90
N PHE A 24 13.00 5.57 1.84
CA PHE A 24 12.27 5.22 0.64
C PHE A 24 11.47 6.44 0.14
N ARG A 25 11.92 7.03 -0.97
CA ARG A 25 11.28 8.21 -1.55
C ARG A 25 10.54 7.83 -2.83
N LEU A 26 9.28 8.21 -2.90
CA LEU A 26 8.48 8.09 -4.11
C LEU A 26 8.81 9.23 -5.07
N SER A 27 8.94 8.94 -6.36
CA SER A 27 8.99 9.95 -7.40
C SER A 27 7.61 10.60 -7.60
N ALA A 28 7.57 11.82 -8.13
CA ALA A 28 6.31 12.52 -8.41
C ALA A 28 5.36 11.67 -9.29
N LEU A 29 5.91 10.96 -10.27
CA LEU A 29 5.16 10.09 -11.17
C LEU A 29 4.55 8.89 -10.43
N GLN A 30 5.27 8.31 -9.48
CA GLN A 30 4.78 7.21 -8.63
C GLN A 30 3.65 7.67 -7.70
N VAL A 31 3.77 8.88 -7.13
CA VAL A 31 2.70 9.47 -6.31
C VAL A 31 1.44 9.69 -7.15
N GLN A 32 1.58 10.27 -8.35
CA GLN A 32 0.44 10.47 -9.25
C GLN A 32 -0.23 9.14 -9.63
N TRP A 33 0.56 8.12 -9.93
CA TRP A 33 0.07 6.77 -10.20
C TRP A 33 -0.71 6.18 -9.03
N LEU A 34 -0.16 6.29 -7.81
CA LEU A 34 -0.83 5.82 -6.59
C LEU A 34 -2.16 6.54 -6.34
N LEU A 35 -2.22 7.85 -6.59
CA LEU A 35 -3.46 8.61 -6.48
C LEU A 35 -4.51 8.12 -7.48
N ILE A 36 -4.14 7.95 -8.75
CA ILE A 36 -5.07 7.45 -9.78
C ILE A 36 -5.59 6.06 -9.40
N VAL A 37 -4.69 5.13 -9.06
CA VAL A 37 -5.08 3.77 -8.66
C VAL A 37 -5.93 3.79 -7.39
N GLY A 38 -5.59 4.63 -6.41
CA GLY A 38 -6.36 4.79 -5.18
C GLY A 38 -7.78 5.28 -5.42
N PHE A 39 -7.95 6.33 -6.23
CA PHE A 39 -9.27 6.85 -6.58
C PHE A 39 -10.11 5.83 -7.37
N LEU A 40 -9.51 5.14 -8.33
CA LEU A 40 -10.20 4.10 -9.09
C LEU A 40 -10.62 2.93 -8.17
N THR A 41 -9.75 2.52 -7.26
CA THR A 41 -10.04 1.45 -6.30
C THR A 41 -11.20 1.81 -5.38
N VAL A 42 -11.15 2.98 -4.76
CA VAL A 42 -12.22 3.45 -3.86
C VAL A 42 -13.52 3.65 -4.63
N GLY A 43 -13.47 4.28 -5.81
CA GLY A 43 -14.64 4.49 -6.65
C GLY A 43 -15.31 3.16 -7.05
N TYR A 44 -14.52 2.18 -7.49
CA TYR A 44 -15.04 0.86 -7.84
C TYR A 44 -15.56 0.09 -6.61
N ALA A 45 -14.87 0.16 -5.49
CA ALA A 45 -15.33 -0.47 -4.25
C ALA A 45 -16.66 0.12 -3.76
N LEU A 46 -16.83 1.45 -3.85
CA LEU A 46 -18.09 2.11 -3.53
C LEU A 46 -19.20 1.72 -4.51
N TYR A 47 -18.90 1.65 -5.81
CA TYR A 47 -19.83 1.16 -6.81
C TYR A 47 -20.35 -0.24 -6.46
N VAL A 48 -19.44 -1.17 -6.15
CA VAL A 48 -19.80 -2.54 -5.76
C VAL A 48 -20.63 -2.55 -4.48
N ARG A 49 -20.23 -1.75 -3.48
CA ARG A 49 -20.94 -1.65 -2.21
C ARG A 49 -22.39 -1.20 -2.41
N TYR A 50 -22.59 -0.06 -3.04
CA TYR A 50 -23.91 0.54 -3.13
C TYR A 50 -24.81 -0.08 -4.20
N LEU A 51 -24.26 -0.51 -5.33
CA LEU A 51 -25.06 -1.02 -6.45
C LEU A 51 -25.18 -2.55 -6.48
N ALA A 52 -24.21 -3.29 -5.93
CA ALA A 52 -24.28 -4.74 -5.93
C ALA A 52 -24.68 -5.32 -4.57
N ILE A 53 -24.22 -4.73 -3.45
CA ILE A 53 -24.41 -5.30 -2.12
C ILE A 53 -25.62 -4.69 -1.43
N GLU A 54 -25.70 -3.35 -1.35
CA GLU A 54 -26.72 -2.65 -0.57
C GLU A 54 -28.02 -2.38 -1.34
N TYR A 55 -28.05 -2.54 -2.66
CA TYR A 55 -29.25 -2.30 -3.48
C TYR A 55 -30.29 -3.39 -3.28
N SER A 56 -31.29 -3.12 -2.43
CA SER A 56 -32.31 -4.07 -2.02
C SER A 56 -33.10 -4.73 -3.15
N PRO A 57 -33.53 -4.01 -4.23
CA PRO A 57 -34.24 -4.64 -5.34
C PRO A 57 -33.41 -5.71 -6.04
N LEU A 58 -32.10 -5.48 -6.24
CA LEU A 58 -31.21 -6.47 -6.81
C LEU A 58 -31.02 -7.65 -5.87
N ALA A 59 -30.91 -7.41 -4.57
CA ALA A 59 -30.78 -8.44 -3.57
C ALA A 59 -31.95 -9.44 -3.65
N LEU A 60 -33.19 -8.94 -3.62
CA LEU A 60 -34.40 -9.73 -3.71
C LEU A 60 -34.51 -10.49 -5.04
N ALA A 61 -34.15 -9.86 -6.16
CA ALA A 61 -34.16 -10.50 -7.47
C ALA A 61 -33.13 -11.64 -7.55
N CYS A 62 -31.92 -11.47 -6.99
CA CYS A 62 -30.91 -12.51 -6.92
C CYS A 62 -31.35 -13.69 -6.02
N ASP A 63 -31.96 -13.38 -4.87
CA ASP A 63 -32.47 -14.40 -3.95
C ASP A 63 -33.67 -15.15 -4.57
N GLY A 64 -34.42 -14.50 -5.47
CA GLY A 64 -35.49 -15.08 -6.29
C GLY A 64 -35.00 -15.93 -7.47
N GLY A 65 -33.68 -16.14 -7.63
CA GLY A 65 -33.10 -17.02 -8.65
C GLY A 65 -32.62 -16.33 -9.92
N LEU A 66 -32.57 -14.99 -9.96
CA LEU A 66 -32.06 -14.26 -11.12
C LEU A 66 -30.52 -14.50 -11.28
N GLN A 67 -30.14 -15.05 -12.45
CA GLN A 67 -28.75 -15.42 -12.76
C GLN A 67 -28.07 -14.34 -13.61
N THR A 68 -27.76 -13.19 -13.03
CA THR A 68 -27.03 -12.12 -13.72
C THR A 68 -25.59 -11.99 -13.26
N MET A 69 -24.75 -11.30 -14.03
CA MET A 69 -23.38 -10.97 -13.62
C MET A 69 -23.35 -10.19 -12.31
N MET A 70 -24.33 -9.31 -12.08
CA MET A 70 -24.44 -8.55 -10.82
C MET A 70 -24.72 -9.45 -9.61
N CYS A 71 -25.57 -10.47 -9.76
CA CYS A 71 -25.82 -11.46 -8.70
C CYS A 71 -24.57 -12.28 -8.39
N LYS A 72 -23.80 -12.70 -9.40
CA LYS A 72 -22.54 -13.41 -9.20
C LYS A 72 -21.50 -12.52 -8.49
N THR A 73 -21.39 -11.24 -8.90
CA THR A 73 -20.49 -10.27 -8.25
C THR A 73 -20.89 -10.07 -6.79
N ARG A 74 -22.19 -9.91 -6.50
CA ARG A 74 -22.70 -9.79 -5.14
C ARG A 74 -22.32 -10.98 -4.27
N LEU A 75 -22.59 -12.22 -4.75
CA LEU A 75 -22.22 -13.45 -4.04
C LEU A 75 -20.73 -13.55 -3.75
N LEU A 76 -19.90 -13.29 -4.78
CA LEU A 76 -18.45 -13.33 -4.65
C LEU A 76 -17.95 -12.30 -3.61
N MET A 77 -18.35 -11.04 -3.75
CA MET A 77 -17.90 -9.97 -2.87
C MET A 77 -18.39 -10.19 -1.44
N THR A 78 -19.64 -10.64 -1.26
CA THR A 78 -20.19 -10.98 0.06
C THR A 78 -19.41 -12.11 0.73
N SER A 79 -19.06 -13.15 -0.02
CA SER A 79 -18.23 -14.25 0.48
C SER A 79 -16.83 -13.79 0.88
N LEU A 80 -16.18 -12.94 0.06
CA LEU A 80 -14.85 -12.43 0.31
C LEU A 80 -14.78 -11.55 1.56
N PHE A 81 -15.74 -10.65 1.77
CA PHE A 81 -15.73 -9.79 2.96
C PHE A 81 -16.13 -10.55 4.23
N ARG A 82 -17.07 -11.51 4.17
CA ARG A 82 -17.43 -12.36 5.32
C ARG A 82 -16.24 -13.14 5.85
N ASN A 83 -15.38 -13.62 4.96
CA ASN A 83 -14.16 -14.33 5.31
C ASN A 83 -12.95 -13.41 5.55
N SER A 84 -13.17 -12.10 5.63
CA SER A 84 -12.10 -11.09 5.85
C SER A 84 -10.93 -11.16 4.86
N VAL A 85 -11.16 -11.70 3.66
CA VAL A 85 -10.11 -11.94 2.67
C VAL A 85 -9.37 -10.65 2.31
N PHE A 86 -10.09 -9.54 2.10
CA PHE A 86 -9.48 -8.25 1.76
C PHE A 86 -8.58 -7.71 2.89
N GLY A 87 -9.06 -7.81 4.14
CA GLY A 87 -8.28 -7.35 5.30
C GLY A 87 -7.03 -8.19 5.55
N ILE A 88 -7.15 -9.52 5.46
CA ILE A 88 -6.01 -10.44 5.63
C ILE A 88 -5.00 -10.23 4.51
N THR A 89 -5.46 -10.16 3.25
CA THR A 89 -4.59 -9.91 2.09
C THR A 89 -3.84 -8.59 2.22
N ALA A 90 -4.55 -7.51 2.61
CA ALA A 90 -3.94 -6.20 2.86
C ALA A 90 -2.85 -6.29 3.93
N LEU A 91 -3.11 -6.99 5.03
CA LEU A 91 -2.16 -7.14 6.14
C LEU A 91 -0.91 -7.93 5.72
N VAL A 92 -1.07 -9.04 4.99
CA VAL A 92 0.05 -9.84 4.48
C VAL A 92 0.91 -9.01 3.52
N ILE A 93 0.29 -8.30 2.57
CA ILE A 93 1.03 -7.45 1.61
C ILE A 93 1.74 -6.30 2.33
N ALA A 94 1.10 -5.68 3.33
CA ALA A 94 1.72 -4.63 4.13
C ALA A 94 2.93 -5.15 4.93
N ALA A 95 2.85 -6.36 5.49
CA ALA A 95 3.99 -6.99 6.15
C ALA A 95 5.13 -7.30 5.17
N LEU A 96 4.82 -7.78 3.96
CA LEU A 96 5.81 -7.98 2.90
C LEU A 96 6.46 -6.66 2.46
N HIS A 97 5.67 -5.58 2.36
CA HIS A 97 6.19 -4.25 2.05
C HIS A 97 7.18 -3.75 3.12
N LEU A 98 6.94 -4.06 4.39
CA LEU A 98 7.89 -3.74 5.46
C LEU A 98 9.23 -4.48 5.30
N ILE A 99 9.22 -5.72 4.80
CA ILE A 99 10.44 -6.52 4.59
C ILE A 99 11.17 -6.05 3.34
N ARG A 100 10.42 -5.86 2.24
CA ARG A 100 10.94 -5.43 0.93
C ARG A 100 10.10 -4.27 0.39
N PRO A 101 10.47 -3.03 0.69
CA PRO A 101 9.74 -1.86 0.21
C PRO A 101 9.83 -1.78 -1.33
N SER A 102 8.67 -1.87 -1.99
CA SER A 102 8.52 -1.79 -3.43
C SER A 102 7.25 -1.01 -3.77
N ILE A 103 7.27 -0.29 -4.89
CA ILE A 103 6.08 0.41 -5.39
C ILE A 103 4.95 -0.57 -5.69
N VAL A 104 5.27 -1.78 -6.14
CA VAL A 104 4.28 -2.82 -6.45
C VAL A 104 3.57 -3.30 -5.18
N THR A 105 4.34 -3.64 -4.12
CA THR A 105 3.77 -4.07 -2.84
C THR A 105 2.98 -2.94 -2.17
N LEU A 106 3.44 -1.69 -2.29
CA LEU A 106 2.72 -0.53 -1.80
C LEU A 106 1.37 -0.37 -2.50
N THR A 107 1.37 -0.39 -3.84
CA THR A 107 0.14 -0.27 -4.65
C THR A 107 -0.83 -1.41 -4.36
N ALA A 108 -0.35 -2.64 -4.36
CA ALA A 108 -1.18 -3.82 -4.09
C ALA A 108 -1.77 -3.79 -2.66
N GLY A 109 -0.97 -3.40 -1.66
CA GLY A 109 -1.44 -3.22 -0.29
C GLY A 109 -2.48 -2.13 -0.16
N LEU A 110 -2.30 -0.99 -0.85
CA LEU A 110 -3.24 0.12 -0.86
C LEU A 110 -4.58 -0.29 -1.51
N VAL A 111 -4.54 -1.02 -2.64
CA VAL A 111 -5.73 -1.55 -3.31
C VAL A 111 -6.49 -2.50 -2.39
N ALA A 112 -5.80 -3.51 -1.82
CA ALA A 112 -6.43 -4.48 -0.92
C ALA A 112 -7.02 -3.81 0.33
N ALA A 113 -6.29 -2.84 0.93
CA ALA A 113 -6.76 -2.10 2.09
C ALA A 113 -7.96 -1.18 1.74
N GLY A 114 -7.93 -0.54 0.57
CA GLY A 114 -9.04 0.29 0.07
C GLY A 114 -10.33 -0.52 -0.08
N PHE A 115 -10.27 -1.69 -0.72
CA PHE A 115 -11.40 -2.61 -0.77
C PHE A 115 -11.84 -3.05 0.63
N GLY A 116 -10.89 -3.41 1.49
CA GLY A 116 -11.21 -3.86 2.84
C GLY A 116 -11.91 -2.81 3.69
N ILE A 117 -11.52 -1.53 3.60
CA ILE A 117 -12.19 -0.44 4.33
C ILE A 117 -13.61 -0.25 3.81
N VAL A 118 -13.79 -0.17 2.49
CA VAL A 118 -15.10 0.07 1.88
C VAL A 118 -16.05 -1.11 2.08
N LEU A 119 -15.52 -2.35 2.09
CA LEU A 119 -16.29 -3.59 2.22
C LEU A 119 -16.26 -4.18 3.65
N TYR A 120 -16.37 -3.33 4.65
CA TYR A 120 -16.57 -3.70 6.07
C TYR A 120 -15.42 -4.43 6.78
N ASN A 121 -14.23 -4.51 6.19
CA ASN A 121 -13.03 -5.07 6.82
C ASN A 121 -12.12 -3.98 7.43
N ILE A 122 -12.71 -2.99 8.10
CA ILE A 122 -12.03 -1.75 8.55
C ILE A 122 -10.86 -2.04 9.49
N GLY A 123 -11.02 -2.96 10.44
CA GLY A 123 -10.01 -3.24 11.46
C GLY A 123 -8.67 -3.70 10.87
N LEU A 124 -8.68 -4.80 10.13
CA LEU A 124 -7.47 -5.36 9.52
C LEU A 124 -6.87 -4.43 8.45
N SER A 125 -7.72 -3.80 7.65
CA SER A 125 -7.29 -2.87 6.61
C SER A 125 -6.70 -1.59 7.19
N GLY A 126 -7.21 -1.10 8.30
CA GLY A 126 -6.65 0.05 9.03
C GLY A 126 -5.25 -0.26 9.56
N ILE A 127 -5.05 -1.44 10.17
CA ILE A 127 -3.73 -1.90 10.60
C ILE A 127 -2.78 -2.01 9.40
N ALA A 128 -3.24 -2.59 8.28
CA ALA A 128 -2.44 -2.69 7.06
C ALA A 128 -1.97 -1.33 6.54
N ILE A 129 -2.85 -0.31 6.53
CA ILE A 129 -2.47 1.07 6.15
C ILE A 129 -1.42 1.62 7.12
N GLY A 130 -1.59 1.43 8.43
CA GLY A 130 -0.60 1.83 9.42
C GLY A 130 0.78 1.22 9.14
N LEU A 131 0.83 -0.07 8.81
CA LEU A 131 2.07 -0.76 8.44
C LEU A 131 2.67 -0.23 7.13
N LEU A 132 1.85 0.07 6.12
CA LEU A 132 2.31 0.67 4.87
C LEU A 132 2.95 2.05 5.11
N ILE A 133 2.35 2.88 5.97
CA ILE A 133 2.90 4.18 6.36
C ILE A 133 4.23 4.02 7.10
N LEU A 134 4.32 3.05 8.02
CA LEU A 134 5.58 2.75 8.71
C LEU A 134 6.69 2.30 7.75
N GLY A 135 6.33 1.72 6.60
CA GLY A 135 7.27 1.38 5.53
C GLY A 135 8.07 2.57 5.02
N PHE A 136 7.49 3.78 5.01
CA PHE A 136 8.19 5.01 4.61
C PHE A 136 9.21 5.49 5.65
N ALA A 137 9.04 5.14 6.92
CA ALA A 137 9.97 5.53 7.97
C ALA A 137 11.24 4.65 7.99
N ARG A 138 11.25 3.53 7.27
CA ARG A 138 12.42 2.63 7.18
C ARG A 138 13.42 3.10 6.13
N PRO A 139 14.72 3.00 6.45
CA PRO A 139 15.77 3.22 5.45
C PRO A 139 15.65 2.18 4.33
N ALA A 140 15.84 2.60 3.08
CA ALA A 140 15.87 1.67 1.95
C ALA A 140 16.95 0.59 2.18
N PRO A 141 16.66 -0.70 1.88
CA PRO A 141 17.69 -1.73 1.92
C PRO A 141 18.79 -1.36 0.96
N ALA A 142 20.06 -1.46 1.42
CA ALA A 142 21.18 -1.30 0.54
C ALA A 142 21.07 -2.39 -0.55
N THR A 143 20.87 -1.97 -1.81
CA THR A 143 20.98 -2.87 -2.96
C THR A 143 22.41 -3.35 -3.02
N ALA A 144 22.60 -4.63 -2.73
CA ALA A 144 23.88 -5.30 -2.95
C ALA A 144 24.14 -5.44 -4.44
#